data_58bbf98a6e1a066b15270e229c7a249b
#
_entry.id   58bbf98a6e1a066b15270e229c7a249b
#
_cell.length_a   1.000
_cell.length_b   1.000
_cell.length_c   1.000
_cell.angle_alpha   90.00
_cell.angle_beta   90.00
_cell.angle_gamma   90.00
#
_symmetry.space_group_name_H-M   'P 1'
#
loop_
_entity.id
_entity.type
_entity.pdbx_description
1 polymer ?
#
loop_
_entity_poly.entity_id
_entity_poly.type
_entity_poly.pdbx_seq_one_letter_code
_entity_poly.pdbx_strand_id
1 'polypeptide(L)'
;MALIDKKSIVKYDDFQKIQILTGTIKSAEINIKARKPAYVLSIDFGPELGIKISSAQITNYSKDELINRQIVAVCNFENRNIAGVESEVLVLGAINKNEEVILLEPRQLVDNGSEIA
;
A
#
# COMPACT_ATOMS: atom_id res chain seq x y z
N MET A 1 -21.86 -7.57 12.31
CA MET A 1 -21.57 -6.76 11.11
C MET A 1 -21.19 -5.35 11.52
N ALA A 2 -20.07 -4.85 11.05
CA ALA A 2 -19.67 -3.49 11.36
C ALA A 2 -20.57 -2.48 10.63
N LEU A 3 -20.91 -1.40 11.32
CA LEU A 3 -21.65 -0.30 10.70
C LEU A 3 -20.69 0.52 9.84
N ILE A 4 -21.19 0.98 8.71
CA ILE A 4 -20.41 1.85 7.82
C ILE A 4 -20.64 3.30 8.23
N ASP A 5 -19.57 4.01 8.57
CA ASP A 5 -19.62 5.45 8.79
C ASP A 5 -19.67 6.14 7.43
N LYS A 6 -20.81 6.76 7.14
CA LYS A 6 -20.95 7.50 5.89
C LYS A 6 -20.17 8.79 5.98
N LYS A 7 -19.25 8.98 5.04
CA LYS A 7 -18.52 10.23 4.89
C LYS A 7 -19.28 11.19 3.99
N SER A 8 -18.93 12.46 4.07
CA SER A 8 -19.50 13.48 3.21
C SER A 8 -19.19 13.18 1.74
N ILE A 9 -20.10 13.60 0.86
CA ILE A 9 -19.90 13.50 -0.57
C ILE A 9 -18.71 14.39 -0.96
N VAL A 10 -17.83 13.86 -1.79
CA VAL A 10 -16.71 14.61 -2.38
C VAL A 10 -16.91 14.71 -3.90
N LYS A 11 -16.18 15.63 -4.51
CA LYS A 11 -16.22 15.80 -5.97
C LYS A 11 -15.31 14.78 -6.64
N TYR A 12 -15.66 14.40 -7.85
CA TYR A 12 -14.81 13.53 -8.66
C TYR A 12 -13.39 14.10 -8.84
N ASP A 13 -13.28 15.43 -8.94
CA ASP A 13 -11.98 16.11 -9.04
C ASP A 13 -11.07 15.80 -7.86
N ASP A 14 -11.61 15.53 -6.67
CA ASP A 14 -10.82 15.17 -5.51
C ASP A 14 -10.15 13.81 -5.70
N PHE A 15 -10.85 12.86 -6.31
CA PHE A 15 -10.28 11.57 -6.66
C PHE A 15 -9.17 11.71 -7.71
N GLN A 16 -9.35 12.58 -8.68
CA GLN A 16 -8.36 12.80 -9.75
C GLN A 16 -7.04 13.39 -9.24
N LYS A 17 -7.03 14.01 -8.07
CA LYS A 17 -5.81 14.52 -7.43
C LYS A 17 -4.97 13.43 -6.80
N ILE A 18 -5.55 12.26 -6.56
CA ILE A 18 -4.87 11.15 -5.90
C ILE A 18 -4.28 10.25 -6.97
N GLN A 19 -2.98 10.01 -6.90
CA GLN A 19 -2.29 9.12 -7.83
C GLN A 19 -2.21 7.73 -7.22
N ILE A 20 -2.99 6.80 -7.76
CA ILE A 20 -3.00 5.41 -7.30
C ILE A 20 -2.43 4.55 -8.42
N LEU A 21 -1.37 3.82 -8.12
CA LEU A 21 -0.63 3.03 -9.11
C LEU A 21 -0.44 1.60 -8.63
N THR A 22 -0.24 0.70 -9.60
CA THR A 22 0.18 -0.67 -9.31
C THR A 22 1.69 -0.72 -9.13
N GLY A 23 2.15 -1.61 -8.27
CA GLY A 23 3.56 -1.87 -8.07
C GLY A 23 3.77 -3.29 -7.60
N THR A 24 5.02 -3.78 -7.71
CA THR A 24 5.39 -5.12 -7.29
C THR A 24 6.31 -5.05 -6.08
N ILE A 25 5.96 -5.77 -5.02
CA ILE A 25 6.80 -5.84 -3.81
C ILE A 25 8.09 -6.60 -4.16
N LYS A 26 9.22 -5.96 -3.93
CA LYS A 26 10.55 -6.55 -4.19
C LYS A 26 11.21 -7.07 -2.93
N SER A 27 10.97 -6.44 -1.79
CA SER A 27 11.49 -6.90 -0.51
C SER A 27 10.53 -6.57 0.62
N ALA A 28 10.62 -7.35 1.69
CA ALA A 28 9.83 -7.14 2.91
C ALA A 28 10.70 -7.48 4.11
N GLU A 29 10.93 -6.51 5.00
CA GLU A 29 11.71 -6.71 6.21
C GLU A 29 10.93 -6.24 7.42
N ILE A 30 11.02 -6.97 8.53
CA ILE A 30 10.35 -6.58 9.77
C ILE A 30 10.95 -5.27 10.29
N ASN A 31 10.10 -4.31 10.62
CA ASN A 31 10.54 -3.10 11.31
C ASN A 31 10.53 -3.34 12.82
N ILE A 32 11.70 -3.60 13.38
CA ILE A 32 11.86 -3.91 14.82
C ILE A 32 11.56 -2.72 15.72
N LYS A 33 11.54 -1.50 15.19
CA LYS A 33 11.25 -0.28 15.96
C LYS A 33 9.77 0.04 16.06
N ALA A 34 8.93 -0.61 15.24
CA ALA A 34 7.50 -0.34 15.25
C ALA A 34 6.83 -0.94 16.48
N ARG A 35 5.94 -0.18 17.12
CA ARG A 35 5.16 -0.67 18.27
C ARG A 35 4.25 -1.83 17.88
N LYS A 36 3.56 -1.68 16.74
CA LYS A 36 2.76 -2.75 16.15
C LYS A 36 3.61 -3.40 15.06
N PRO A 37 3.57 -4.73 14.96
CA PRO A 37 4.35 -5.41 13.92
C PRO A 37 4.06 -4.84 12.54
N ALA A 38 5.12 -4.50 11.81
CA ALA A 38 5.02 -3.92 10.48
C ALA A 38 6.19 -4.39 9.63
N TYR A 39 5.96 -4.40 8.32
CA TYR A 39 7.02 -4.63 7.34
C TYR A 39 7.48 -3.30 6.75
N VAL A 40 8.77 -3.22 6.46
CA VAL A 40 9.33 -2.23 5.54
C VAL A 40 9.37 -2.88 4.17
N LEU A 41 8.63 -2.33 3.23
CA LEU A 41 8.52 -2.87 1.88
C LEU A 41 9.30 -2.00 0.91
N SER A 42 9.99 -2.60 -0.06
CA SER A 42 10.42 -1.91 -1.26
C SER A 42 9.55 -2.36 -2.41
N ILE A 43 9.02 -1.41 -3.17
CA ILE A 43 8.00 -1.66 -4.18
C ILE A 43 8.43 -0.99 -5.49
N ASP A 44 8.41 -1.77 -6.56
CA ASP A 44 8.74 -1.29 -7.90
C ASP A 44 7.47 -0.79 -8.60
N PHE A 45 7.40 0.50 -8.87
CA PHE A 45 6.29 1.14 -9.57
C PHE A 45 6.57 1.41 -11.05
N GLY A 46 7.61 0.79 -11.59
CA GLY A 46 7.96 0.95 -12.99
C GLY A 46 9.04 2.00 -13.21
N PRO A 47 9.48 2.18 -14.46
CA PRO A 47 10.65 3.00 -14.75
C PRO A 47 10.50 4.49 -14.46
N GLU A 48 9.28 5.02 -14.47
CA GLU A 48 9.09 6.46 -14.22
C GLU A 48 9.19 6.80 -12.73
N LEU A 49 8.47 6.08 -11.89
CA LEU A 49 8.46 6.33 -10.44
C LEU A 49 9.58 5.58 -9.71
N GLY A 50 9.96 4.42 -10.20
CA GLY A 50 11.02 3.61 -9.61
C GLY A 50 10.59 2.88 -8.35
N ILE A 51 11.57 2.58 -7.51
CA ILE A 51 11.38 1.85 -6.24
C ILE A 51 11.03 2.85 -5.15
N LYS A 52 9.96 2.55 -4.40
CA LYS A 52 9.52 3.36 -3.25
C LYS A 52 9.43 2.49 -2.00
N ILE A 53 9.57 3.12 -0.86
CA ILE A 53 9.53 2.45 0.44
C ILE A 53 8.17 2.71 1.10
N SER A 54 7.62 1.68 1.72
CA SER A 54 6.40 1.78 2.50
C SER A 54 6.54 1.02 3.81
N SER A 55 6.06 1.60 4.89
CA SER A 55 5.85 0.88 6.15
C SER A 55 4.39 0.40 6.17
N ALA A 56 4.18 -0.88 6.35
CA ALA A 56 2.83 -1.46 6.28
C ALA A 56 2.59 -2.49 7.37
N GLN A 57 1.46 -2.35 8.06
CA GLN A 57 1.06 -3.29 9.13
C GLN A 57 0.33 -4.48 8.52
N ILE A 58 1.06 -5.33 7.82
CA ILE A 58 0.53 -6.48 7.10
C ILE A 58 1.24 -7.78 7.49
N THR A 59 1.59 -7.92 8.77
CA THR A 59 2.30 -9.10 9.26
C THR A 59 1.41 -10.36 9.34
N ASN A 60 0.14 -10.24 8.97
CA ASN A 60 -0.71 -11.39 8.65
C ASN A 60 -0.26 -12.14 7.38
N TYR A 61 0.63 -11.53 6.60
CA TYR A 61 1.31 -12.18 5.47
C TYR A 61 2.72 -12.60 5.88
N SER A 62 3.21 -13.72 5.35
CA SER A 62 4.62 -14.06 5.43
C SER A 62 5.40 -13.29 4.36
N LYS A 63 6.72 -13.19 4.53
CA LYS A 63 7.57 -12.59 3.50
C LYS A 63 7.40 -13.27 2.14
N ASP A 64 7.34 -14.59 2.12
CA ASP A 64 7.21 -15.35 0.89
C ASP A 64 5.91 -15.05 0.15
N GLU A 65 4.84 -14.76 0.90
CA GLU A 65 3.56 -14.37 0.31
C GLU A 65 3.61 -12.96 -0.29
N LEU A 66 4.50 -12.11 0.19
CA LEU A 66 4.60 -10.70 -0.22
C LEU A 66 5.54 -10.50 -1.41
N ILE A 67 6.68 -11.19 -1.43
CA ILE A 67 7.69 -11.01 -2.48
C ILE A 67 7.09 -11.33 -3.85
N ASN A 68 7.30 -10.42 -4.81
CA ASN A 68 6.78 -10.47 -6.17
C ASN A 68 5.25 -10.36 -6.29
N ARG A 69 4.58 -9.98 -5.20
CA ARG A 69 3.14 -9.71 -5.23
C ARG A 69 2.90 -8.33 -5.80
N GLN A 70 1.96 -8.22 -6.73
CA GLN A 70 1.51 -6.93 -7.23
C GLN A 70 0.48 -6.35 -6.26
N ILE A 71 0.61 -5.06 -5.97
CA ILE A 71 -0.26 -4.32 -5.05
C ILE A 71 -0.72 -3.01 -5.69
N VAL A 72 -1.55 -2.30 -4.97
CA VAL A 72 -2.07 -0.98 -5.33
C VAL A 72 -1.70 -0.02 -4.22
N ALA A 73 -1.18 1.15 -4.58
CA ALA A 73 -0.75 2.13 -3.58
C ALA A 73 -1.02 3.56 -4.02
N VAL A 74 -1.28 4.44 -3.04
CA VAL A 74 -1.31 5.88 -3.26
C VAL A 74 0.13 6.38 -3.27
N CYS A 75 0.54 7.04 -4.34
CA CYS A 75 1.93 7.39 -4.60
C CYS A 75 2.23 8.88 -4.51
N ASN A 76 1.26 9.73 -4.24
CA ASN A 76 1.47 11.19 -4.18
C ASN A 76 1.03 11.84 -2.86
N PHE A 77 1.07 11.09 -1.77
CA PHE A 77 0.99 11.67 -0.43
C PHE A 77 2.38 12.16 0.00
N GLU A 78 2.41 13.10 0.94
CA GLU A 78 3.66 13.48 1.59
C GLU A 78 4.24 12.26 2.32
N ASN A 79 5.58 12.17 2.35
CA ASN A 79 6.25 11.12 3.10
C ASN A 79 5.90 11.20 4.59
N ARG A 80 5.79 10.06 5.23
CA ARG A 80 5.54 9.97 6.68
C ARG A 80 6.65 9.18 7.34
N ASN A 81 7.17 9.71 8.45
CA ASN A 81 8.11 8.95 9.26
C ASN A 81 7.31 8.02 10.19
N ILE A 82 7.49 6.71 10.02
CA ILE A 82 6.81 5.69 10.82
C ILE A 82 7.89 4.82 11.46
N ALA A 83 8.09 5.00 12.78
CA ALA A 83 9.10 4.26 13.56
C ALA A 83 10.48 4.26 12.89
N GLY A 84 10.92 5.44 12.44
CA GLY A 84 12.24 5.65 11.82
C GLY A 84 12.30 5.35 10.34
N VAL A 85 11.20 4.94 9.71
CA VAL A 85 11.13 4.64 8.28
C VAL A 85 10.38 5.75 7.55
N GLU A 86 11.00 6.32 6.52
CA GLU A 86 10.32 7.25 5.62
C GLU A 86 9.41 6.46 4.68
N SER A 87 8.11 6.45 5.01
CA SER A 87 7.10 5.80 4.17
C SER A 87 6.68 6.76 3.08
N GLU A 88 6.96 6.38 1.83
CA GLU A 88 6.77 7.25 0.67
C GLU A 88 5.42 7.02 -0.01
N VAL A 89 4.84 5.85 0.16
CA VAL A 89 3.59 5.47 -0.48
C VAL A 89 2.69 4.77 0.54
N LEU A 90 1.39 4.77 0.28
CA LEU A 90 0.40 4.08 1.11
C LEU A 90 -0.13 2.87 0.35
N VAL A 91 0.25 1.68 0.77
CA VAL A 91 -0.29 0.44 0.20
C VAL A 91 -1.75 0.27 0.65
N LEU A 92 -2.63 -0.03 -0.28
CA LEU A 92 -4.06 -0.14 -0.02
C LEU A 92 -4.48 -1.57 0.24
N GLY A 93 -5.45 -1.71 1.14
CA GLY A 93 -6.02 -3.01 1.45
C GLY A 93 -7.39 -2.86 2.07
N ALA A 94 -8.14 -3.95 2.08
CA ALA A 94 -9.43 -4.03 2.75
C ALA A 94 -9.21 -4.53 4.19
N ILE A 95 -9.85 -3.89 5.15
CA ILE A 95 -9.76 -4.30 6.55
C ILE A 95 -10.87 -5.31 6.81
N ASN A 96 -10.49 -6.53 7.19
CA ASN A 96 -11.46 -7.58 7.47
C ASN A 96 -12.01 -7.47 8.91
N LYS A 97 -12.91 -8.37 9.28
CA LYS A 97 -13.53 -8.36 10.61
C LYS A 97 -12.54 -8.62 11.76
N ASN A 98 -11.37 -9.17 11.47
CA ASN A 98 -10.31 -9.41 12.45
C ASN A 98 -9.30 -8.26 12.49
N GLU A 99 -9.62 -7.13 11.85
CA GLU A 99 -8.75 -5.95 11.75
C GLU A 99 -7.44 -6.20 11.01
N GLU A 100 -7.40 -7.23 10.18
CA GLU A 100 -6.26 -7.49 9.30
C GLU A 100 -6.45 -6.77 7.97
N VAL A 101 -5.35 -6.29 7.41
CA VAL A 101 -5.37 -5.64 6.09
C VAL A 101 -5.17 -6.71 5.02
N ILE A 102 -6.15 -6.84 4.14
CA ILE A 102 -6.09 -7.74 3.00
C ILE A 102 -5.74 -6.90 1.78
N LEU A 103 -4.59 -7.17 1.19
CA LEU A 103 -4.03 -6.36 0.11
C LEU A 103 -4.93 -6.35 -1.12
N LEU A 104 -5.06 -5.17 -1.72
CA LEU A 104 -5.71 -5.03 -3.01
C LEU A 104 -4.72 -5.36 -4.11
N GLU A 105 -5.20 -6.04 -5.15
CA GLU A 105 -4.40 -6.33 -6.32
C GLU A 105 -5.29 -6.41 -7.56
N PRO A 106 -4.77 -6.10 -8.74
CA PRO A 106 -5.51 -6.37 -9.97
C PRO A 106 -5.71 -7.89 -10.11
N ARG A 107 -6.87 -8.27 -10.60
CA ARG A 107 -7.17 -9.70 -10.80
C ARG A 107 -6.23 -10.34 -11.82
N GLN A 108 -5.77 -9.56 -12.79
CA GLN A 108 -4.76 -9.97 -13.77
C GLN A 108 -3.54 -9.06 -13.59
N LEU A 109 -2.36 -9.60 -13.83
CA LEU A 109 -1.15 -8.79 -13.77
C LEU A 109 -1.19 -7.69 -14.83
N VAL A 110 -0.77 -6.50 -14.44
CA VAL A 110 -0.60 -5.35 -15.33
C VAL A 110 0.81 -4.81 -15.17
N ASP A 111 1.22 -3.90 -16.03
CA ASP A 111 2.53 -3.27 -15.89
C ASP A 111 2.61 -2.49 -14.58
N ASN A 112 3.78 -2.51 -13.94
CA ASN A 112 4.02 -1.65 -12.78
C ASN A 112 3.88 -0.19 -13.18
N GLY A 113 3.24 0.60 -12.31
CA GLY A 113 2.94 1.98 -12.62
C GLY A 113 1.64 2.17 -13.40
N SER A 114 0.82 1.12 -13.53
CA SER A 114 -0.51 1.25 -14.13
C SER A 114 -1.41 2.08 -13.22
N GLU A 115 -2.11 3.04 -13.83
CA GLU A 115 -2.99 3.93 -13.08
C GLU A 115 -4.31 3.25 -12.74
N ILE A 116 -4.78 3.49 -11.51
CA ILE A 116 -6.09 3.04 -11.07
C ILE A 116 -7.11 4.12 -11.41
N ALA A 117 -8.14 3.72 -12.14
CA ALA A 117 -9.18 4.64 -12.58
C ALA A 117 -10.42 4.57 -11.70
#